data_f267629790926c4fb86e7d8b2bd2fda1
#
_entry.id   f267629790926c4fb86e7d8b2bd2fda1
#
_cell.length_a   1.000
_cell.length_b   1.000
_cell.length_c   1.000
_cell.angle_alpha   90.00
_cell.angle_beta   90.00
_cell.angle_gamma   90.00
#
_symmetry.space_group_name_H-M   'P 1'
#
loop_
_entity.id
_entity.type
_entity.pdbx_description
1 polymer ?
#
loop_
_entity_poly.entity_id
_entity_poly.type
_entity_poly.pdbx_seq_one_letter_code
_entity_poly.pdbx_strand_id
1 'polypeptide(L)'
;MNIRVGQGYDVHQLVEGRDLILGGVNIPFEKGLLGHSDADALLHAITDALLGAAGLGDIGSHFPDTAAEFKDADSRVLLREAYQSVQELGWKVVNVDTTVIAQKPKLAPHIPAMRANNAADLGLPENCVNIKGKTNEKLGYLGRMEAIEAQAAVLLIKA
;
A
#
# COMPACT_ATOMS: atom_id res chain seq x y z
N MET A 1 -17.32 16.24 -15.14
CA MET A 1 -16.07 15.51 -15.33
C MET A 1 -16.02 14.36 -14.36
N ASN A 2 -15.90 13.14 -14.89
CA ASN A 2 -15.95 11.92 -14.08
C ASN A 2 -14.55 11.48 -13.68
N ILE A 3 -13.92 12.27 -12.83
CA ILE A 3 -12.62 11.93 -12.24
C ILE A 3 -12.67 12.09 -10.73
N ARG A 4 -11.90 11.29 -10.02
CA ARG A 4 -11.79 11.30 -8.57
C ARG A 4 -10.35 11.15 -8.14
N VAL A 5 -9.97 11.88 -7.12
CA VAL A 5 -8.69 11.75 -6.44
C VAL A 5 -8.92 11.01 -5.13
N GLY A 6 -8.03 10.10 -4.80
CA GLY A 6 -7.99 9.44 -3.50
C GLY A 6 -6.61 9.53 -2.88
N GLN A 7 -6.57 9.62 -1.57
CA GLN A 7 -5.34 9.67 -0.79
C GLN A 7 -5.37 8.56 0.25
N GLY A 8 -4.27 7.86 0.43
CA GLY A 8 -4.13 6.82 1.43
C GLY A 8 -2.88 7.04 2.27
N TYR A 9 -2.96 6.58 3.51
CA TYR A 9 -1.88 6.66 4.48
C TYR A 9 -1.91 5.40 5.34
N ASP A 10 -0.75 4.82 5.60
CA ASP A 10 -0.63 3.72 6.54
C ASP A 10 0.72 3.74 7.24
N VAL A 11 0.77 3.21 8.45
CA VAL A 11 1.98 3.08 9.23
C VAL A 11 1.93 1.79 10.04
N HIS A 12 3.04 1.05 10.08
CA HIS A 12 3.18 -0.15 10.89
C HIS A 12 4.51 -0.13 11.64
N GLN A 13 4.49 -0.68 12.84
CA GLN A 13 5.67 -0.77 13.69
C GLN A 13 6.64 -1.83 13.17
N LEU A 14 7.94 -1.52 13.18
CA LEU A 14 9.00 -2.49 12.91
C LEU A 14 9.27 -3.31 14.17
N VAL A 15 9.21 -4.63 14.03
CA VAL A 15 9.43 -5.58 15.13
C VAL A 15 10.28 -6.75 14.66
N GLU A 16 10.92 -7.43 15.61
CA GLU A 16 11.63 -8.68 15.33
C GLU A 16 10.62 -9.82 15.12
N GLY A 17 11.04 -10.86 14.38
CA GLY A 17 10.24 -12.07 14.21
C GLY A 17 9.13 -11.98 13.16
N ARG A 18 9.14 -10.95 12.34
CA ARG A 18 8.19 -10.76 11.23
C ARG A 18 8.94 -10.54 9.93
N ASP A 19 8.38 -11.04 8.83
CA ASP A 19 8.85 -10.70 7.49
C ASP A 19 8.54 -9.25 7.18
N LEU A 20 9.42 -8.61 6.43
CA LEU A 20 9.18 -7.28 5.90
C LEU A 20 8.57 -7.40 4.49
N ILE A 21 7.28 -7.14 4.39
CA ILE A 21 6.54 -7.19 3.12
C ILE A 21 6.15 -5.77 2.75
N LEU A 22 6.61 -5.30 1.61
CA LEU A 22 6.24 -3.99 1.06
C LEU A 22 6.00 -4.11 -0.44
N GLY A 23 4.89 -3.59 -0.91
CA GLY A 23 4.52 -3.67 -2.32
C GLY A 23 4.41 -5.11 -2.81
N GLY A 24 4.06 -6.03 -1.93
CA GLY A 24 4.00 -7.46 -2.24
C GLY A 24 5.37 -8.13 -2.34
N VAL A 25 6.44 -7.45 -1.94
CA VAL A 25 7.81 -7.98 -2.00
C VAL A 25 8.31 -8.30 -0.61
N ASN A 26 8.82 -9.51 -0.42
CA ASN A 26 9.49 -9.90 0.82
C ASN A 26 10.92 -9.37 0.78
N ILE A 27 11.20 -8.36 1.58
CA ILE A 27 12.50 -7.68 1.61
C ILE A 27 13.35 -8.29 2.73
N PRO A 28 14.57 -8.78 2.42
CA PRO A 28 15.47 -9.27 3.46
C PRO A 28 15.84 -8.15 4.43
N PHE A 29 15.47 -8.32 5.69
CA PHE A 29 15.76 -7.37 6.77
C PHE A 29 15.62 -8.08 8.11
N GLU A 30 16.28 -7.56 9.13
CA GLU A 30 16.26 -8.13 10.49
C GLU A 30 14.94 -7.94 11.22
N LYS A 31 14.09 -7.01 10.74
CA LYS A 31 12.76 -6.72 11.29
C LYS A 31 11.73 -6.75 10.19
N GLY A 32 10.48 -6.94 10.58
CA GLY A 32 9.33 -6.82 9.69
C GLY A 32 8.24 -5.96 10.33
N LEU A 33 7.14 -5.78 9.61
CA LEU A 33 6.05 -4.92 10.06
C LEU A 33 5.02 -5.72 10.83
N LEU A 34 4.56 -5.15 11.94
CA LEU A 34 3.56 -5.75 12.82
C LEU A 34 2.17 -5.34 12.38
N GLY A 35 1.29 -6.31 12.23
CA GLY A 35 -0.12 -6.08 11.91
C GLY A 35 -0.90 -7.39 11.86
N HIS A 36 -2.22 -7.28 11.69
CA HIS A 36 -3.13 -8.43 11.61
C HIS A 36 -2.92 -9.22 10.30
N SER A 37 -2.74 -8.52 9.18
CA SER A 37 -2.36 -9.08 7.88
C SER A 37 -0.84 -9.23 7.78
N ASP A 38 -0.30 -9.25 6.56
CA ASP A 38 1.15 -9.16 6.33
C ASP A 38 1.73 -7.77 6.65
N ALA A 39 0.88 -6.81 7.01
CA ALA A 39 1.23 -5.43 7.36
C ALA A 39 1.96 -4.67 6.25
N ASP A 40 1.62 -4.95 4.99
CA ASP A 40 2.17 -4.24 3.84
C ASP A 40 1.64 -2.80 3.81
N ALA A 41 2.39 -1.89 4.40
CA ALA A 41 1.97 -0.50 4.54
C ALA A 41 1.74 0.18 3.19
N LEU A 42 2.52 -0.17 2.16
CA LEU A 42 2.37 0.40 0.83
C LEU A 42 1.06 -0.03 0.19
N LEU A 43 0.75 -1.32 0.19
CA LEU A 43 -0.49 -1.83 -0.39
C LEU A 43 -1.72 -1.35 0.39
N HIS A 44 -1.61 -1.22 1.71
CA HIS A 44 -2.71 -0.67 2.52
C HIS A 44 -2.98 0.80 2.18
N ALA A 45 -1.94 1.61 1.97
CA ALA A 45 -2.11 2.99 1.57
C ALA A 45 -2.78 3.10 0.18
N ILE A 46 -2.37 2.27 -0.77
CA ILE A 46 -2.99 2.24 -2.11
C ILE A 46 -4.45 1.80 -2.02
N THR A 47 -4.73 0.76 -1.24
CA THR A 47 -6.10 0.26 -1.03
C THR A 47 -7.00 1.36 -0.46
N ASP A 48 -6.52 2.07 0.55
CA ASP A 48 -7.25 3.16 1.16
C ASP A 48 -7.50 4.31 0.18
N ALA A 49 -6.50 4.63 -0.64
CA ALA A 49 -6.64 5.66 -1.67
C ALA A 49 -7.72 5.30 -2.71
N LEU A 50 -7.76 4.04 -3.15
CA LEU A 50 -8.77 3.55 -4.09
C LEU A 50 -10.18 3.63 -3.50
N LEU A 51 -10.34 3.14 -2.28
CA LEU A 51 -11.62 3.17 -1.58
C LEU A 51 -12.08 4.61 -1.34
N GLY A 52 -11.17 5.48 -0.90
CA GLY A 52 -11.48 6.88 -0.67
C GLY A 52 -11.91 7.62 -1.92
N ALA A 53 -11.20 7.42 -3.04
CA ALA A 53 -11.54 8.04 -4.31
C ALA A 53 -12.95 7.62 -4.80
N ALA A 54 -13.33 6.37 -4.57
CA ALA A 54 -14.63 5.84 -4.96
C ALA A 54 -15.74 6.14 -3.95
N GLY A 55 -15.41 6.75 -2.80
CA GLY A 55 -16.38 7.04 -1.75
C GLY A 55 -16.84 5.80 -0.99
N LEU A 56 -16.01 4.77 -0.91
CA LEU A 56 -16.32 3.48 -0.28
C LEU A 56 -15.80 3.35 1.16
N GLY A 57 -15.41 4.46 1.79
CA GLY A 57 -14.89 4.43 3.16
C GLY A 57 -13.40 4.12 3.21
N ASP A 58 -13.01 3.18 4.01
CA ASP A 58 -11.61 2.85 4.29
C ASP A 58 -11.37 1.34 4.36
N ILE A 59 -10.09 0.97 4.44
CA ILE A 59 -9.67 -0.44 4.48
C ILE A 59 -10.21 -1.15 5.73
N GLY A 60 -10.24 -0.47 6.87
CA GLY A 60 -10.70 -1.07 8.12
C GLY A 60 -12.18 -1.47 8.11
N SER A 61 -13.02 -0.75 7.39
CA SER A 61 -14.45 -1.08 7.26
C SER A 61 -14.69 -2.27 6.32
N HIS A 62 -13.81 -2.50 5.34
CA HIS A 62 -13.91 -3.63 4.40
C HIS A 62 -13.22 -4.88 4.92
N PHE A 63 -12.09 -4.71 5.62
CA PHE A 63 -11.24 -5.81 6.10
C PHE A 63 -10.88 -5.57 7.57
N PRO A 64 -11.84 -5.75 8.51
CA PRO A 64 -11.58 -5.49 9.92
C PRO A 64 -10.41 -6.33 10.46
N ASP A 65 -9.51 -5.72 11.21
CA ASP A 65 -8.37 -6.38 11.83
C ASP A 65 -8.79 -7.31 12.98
N THR A 66 -10.06 -7.26 13.38
CA THR A 66 -10.64 -8.18 14.36
C THR A 66 -11.20 -9.46 13.74
N ALA A 67 -11.32 -9.51 12.40
CA ALA A 67 -11.87 -10.68 11.71
C ALA A 67 -10.79 -11.74 11.50
N ALA A 68 -11.04 -12.96 12.00
CA ALA A 68 -10.08 -14.06 11.91
C ALA A 68 -9.73 -14.44 10.46
N GLU A 69 -10.67 -14.24 9.52
CA GLU A 69 -10.46 -14.55 8.10
C GLU A 69 -9.36 -13.71 7.44
N PHE A 70 -9.03 -12.53 8.01
CA PHE A 70 -7.99 -11.64 7.47
C PHE A 70 -6.66 -11.75 8.22
N LYS A 71 -6.59 -12.64 9.22
CA LYS A 71 -5.34 -12.87 9.93
C LYS A 71 -4.30 -13.44 8.95
N ASP A 72 -3.12 -12.83 8.95
CA ASP A 72 -2.00 -13.17 8.06
C ASP A 72 -2.35 -13.04 6.56
N ALA A 73 -3.39 -12.28 6.22
CA ALA A 73 -3.82 -12.12 4.84
C ALA A 73 -2.74 -11.47 3.97
N ASP A 74 -2.68 -11.92 2.72
CA ASP A 74 -1.87 -11.32 1.68
C ASP A 74 -2.53 -10.01 1.23
N SER A 75 -1.86 -8.89 1.48
CA SER A 75 -2.41 -7.56 1.15
C SER A 75 -2.62 -7.35 -0.35
N ARG A 76 -1.96 -8.13 -1.22
CA ARG A 76 -2.26 -8.09 -2.66
C ARG A 76 -3.67 -8.62 -2.95
N VAL A 77 -4.11 -9.63 -2.22
CA VAL A 77 -5.49 -10.13 -2.34
C VAL A 77 -6.49 -9.07 -1.89
N LEU A 78 -6.22 -8.42 -0.74
CA LEU A 78 -7.07 -7.35 -0.23
C LEU A 78 -7.15 -6.18 -1.22
N LEU A 79 -6.02 -5.80 -1.81
CA LEU A 79 -5.97 -4.75 -2.83
C LEU A 79 -6.85 -5.09 -4.04
N ARG A 80 -6.73 -6.31 -4.57
CA ARG A 80 -7.53 -6.75 -5.72
C ARG A 80 -9.02 -6.78 -5.40
N GLU A 81 -9.41 -7.24 -4.22
CA GLU A 81 -10.82 -7.25 -3.79
C GLU A 81 -11.37 -5.84 -3.66
N ALA A 82 -10.61 -4.93 -3.06
CA ALA A 82 -11.01 -3.52 -2.95
C ALA A 82 -11.16 -2.88 -4.33
N TYR A 83 -10.20 -3.14 -5.24
CA TYR A 83 -10.28 -2.60 -6.58
C TYR A 83 -11.48 -3.17 -7.37
N GLN A 84 -11.82 -4.43 -7.17
CA GLN A 84 -13.02 -5.00 -7.75
C GLN A 84 -14.28 -4.22 -7.34
N SER A 85 -14.41 -3.88 -6.07
CA SER A 85 -15.52 -3.06 -5.58
C SER A 85 -15.56 -1.68 -6.24
N VAL A 86 -14.41 -1.08 -6.45
CA VAL A 86 -14.26 0.20 -7.15
C VAL A 86 -14.73 0.07 -8.61
N GLN A 87 -14.31 -1.00 -9.28
CA GLN A 87 -14.70 -1.28 -10.68
C GLN A 87 -16.19 -1.53 -10.84
N GLU A 88 -16.82 -2.18 -9.87
CA GLU A 88 -18.26 -2.46 -9.89
C GLU A 88 -19.09 -1.16 -9.90
N LEU A 89 -18.54 -0.07 -9.37
CA LEU A 89 -19.14 1.26 -9.45
C LEU A 89 -18.87 1.98 -10.77
N GLY A 90 -18.11 1.36 -11.67
CA GLY A 90 -17.77 1.92 -12.98
C GLY A 90 -16.49 2.74 -13.01
N TRP A 91 -15.74 2.78 -11.91
CA TRP A 91 -14.47 3.50 -11.85
C TRP A 91 -13.31 2.64 -12.33
N LYS A 92 -12.33 3.31 -12.91
CA LYS A 92 -11.08 2.70 -13.36
C LYS A 92 -9.91 3.55 -12.87
N VAL A 93 -8.87 2.92 -12.35
CA VAL A 93 -7.66 3.63 -11.96
C VAL A 93 -6.89 4.08 -13.19
N VAL A 94 -6.40 5.32 -13.16
CA VAL A 94 -5.59 5.93 -14.22
C VAL A 94 -4.11 5.82 -13.87
N ASN A 95 -3.75 6.24 -12.66
CA ASN A 95 -2.38 6.14 -12.16
C ASN A 95 -2.35 6.08 -10.64
N VAL A 96 -1.20 5.67 -10.15
CA VAL A 96 -0.90 5.57 -8.71
C VAL A 96 0.46 6.22 -8.48
N ASP A 97 0.54 7.13 -7.52
CA ASP A 97 1.79 7.71 -7.04
C ASP A 97 1.92 7.48 -5.54
N THR A 98 3.08 6.99 -5.11
CA THR A 98 3.28 6.59 -3.72
C THR A 98 4.62 7.07 -3.18
N THR A 99 4.68 7.20 -1.85
CA THR A 99 5.90 7.47 -1.11
C THR A 99 5.97 6.49 0.06
N VAL A 100 7.08 5.77 0.17
CA VAL A 100 7.37 4.91 1.32
C VAL A 100 8.49 5.54 2.11
N ILE A 101 8.27 5.76 3.39
CA ILE A 101 9.25 6.39 4.28
C ILE A 101 9.81 5.33 5.20
N ALA A 102 11.06 4.98 4.98
CA ALA A 102 11.78 3.96 5.74
C ALA A 102 13.23 4.41 5.91
N GLN A 103 13.70 4.51 7.15
CA GLN A 103 15.09 4.84 7.40
C GLN A 103 16.01 3.73 6.89
N LYS A 104 15.62 2.49 7.11
CA LYS A 104 16.22 1.25 6.57
C LYS A 104 15.12 0.20 6.42
N PRO A 105 15.26 -0.79 5.54
CA PRO A 105 16.35 -1.00 4.59
C PRO A 105 16.27 -0.03 3.41
N LYS A 106 17.30 -0.03 2.55
CA LYS A 106 17.28 0.70 1.29
C LYS A 106 16.26 0.06 0.36
N LEU A 107 15.31 0.84 -0.13
CA LEU A 107 14.19 0.34 -0.92
C LEU A 107 14.46 0.28 -2.42
N ALA A 108 15.39 1.11 -2.91
CA ALA A 108 15.64 1.25 -4.34
C ALA A 108 15.80 -0.08 -5.11
N PRO A 109 16.54 -1.09 -4.60
CA PRO A 109 16.66 -2.36 -5.31
C PRO A 109 15.35 -3.14 -5.46
N HIS A 110 14.36 -2.85 -4.62
CA HIS A 110 13.09 -3.58 -4.56
C HIS A 110 11.94 -2.86 -5.28
N ILE A 111 12.12 -1.59 -5.61
CA ILE A 111 11.07 -0.78 -6.25
C ILE A 111 10.60 -1.37 -7.58
N PRO A 112 11.48 -1.86 -8.48
CA PRO A 112 10.99 -2.45 -9.73
C PRO A 112 10.02 -3.62 -9.53
N ALA A 113 10.29 -4.50 -8.57
CA ALA A 113 9.40 -5.63 -8.27
C ALA A 113 8.08 -5.17 -7.64
N MET A 114 8.12 -4.20 -6.73
CA MET A 114 6.91 -3.60 -6.13
C MET A 114 6.02 -2.97 -7.20
N ARG A 115 6.63 -2.25 -8.11
CA ARG A 115 5.94 -1.57 -9.21
C ARG A 115 5.27 -2.56 -10.15
N ALA A 116 5.97 -3.64 -10.50
CA ALA A 116 5.41 -4.70 -11.32
C ALA A 116 4.21 -5.37 -10.66
N ASN A 117 4.29 -5.65 -9.35
CA ASN A 117 3.20 -6.24 -8.58
C ASN A 117 1.96 -5.34 -8.60
N ASN A 118 2.14 -4.06 -8.33
CA ASN A 118 1.03 -3.09 -8.29
C ASN A 118 0.39 -2.91 -9.67
N ALA A 119 1.20 -2.81 -10.70
CA ALA A 119 0.72 -2.70 -12.07
C ALA A 119 -0.11 -3.93 -12.47
N ALA A 120 0.36 -5.13 -12.12
CA ALA A 120 -0.36 -6.37 -12.41
C ALA A 120 -1.70 -6.43 -11.65
N ASP A 121 -1.70 -6.09 -10.36
CA ASP A 121 -2.90 -6.15 -9.53
C ASP A 121 -3.98 -5.15 -9.96
N LEU A 122 -3.57 -4.01 -10.52
CA LEU A 122 -4.48 -2.95 -10.94
C LEU A 122 -4.73 -2.92 -12.46
N GLY A 123 -4.11 -3.82 -13.21
CA GLY A 123 -4.26 -3.86 -14.66
C GLY A 123 -3.72 -2.60 -15.36
N LEU A 124 -2.65 -2.02 -14.81
CA LEU A 124 -2.02 -0.81 -15.33
C LEU A 124 -0.69 -1.11 -16.03
N PRO A 125 -0.30 -0.29 -17.01
CA PRO A 125 1.09 -0.26 -17.46
C PRO A 125 1.99 0.18 -16.29
N GLU A 126 3.22 -0.31 -16.24
CA GLU A 126 4.14 0.04 -15.14
C GLU A 126 4.43 1.53 -15.06
N ASN A 127 4.41 2.26 -16.18
CA ASN A 127 4.64 3.70 -16.17
C ASN A 127 3.48 4.52 -15.56
N CYS A 128 2.37 3.87 -15.23
CA CYS A 128 1.26 4.49 -14.50
C CYS A 128 1.32 4.24 -13.00
N VAL A 129 2.35 3.55 -12.53
CA VAL A 129 2.61 3.28 -11.12
C VAL A 129 3.97 3.87 -10.77
N ASN A 130 4.01 4.75 -9.79
CA ASN A 130 5.25 5.31 -9.29
C ASN A 130 5.43 5.04 -7.80
N ILE A 131 6.63 4.66 -7.41
CA ILE A 131 6.97 4.37 -6.02
C ILE A 131 8.26 5.10 -5.67
N LYS A 132 8.18 6.01 -4.70
CA LYS A 132 9.33 6.76 -4.18
C LYS A 132 9.71 6.20 -2.82
N GLY A 133 10.97 5.90 -2.63
CA GLY A 133 11.52 5.56 -1.32
C GLY A 133 12.19 6.79 -0.71
N LYS A 134 11.92 7.06 0.56
CA LYS A 134 12.48 8.19 1.29
C LYS A 134 12.96 7.74 2.65
N THR A 135 14.06 8.32 3.14
CA THR A 135 14.38 8.29 4.56
C THR A 135 13.68 9.45 5.26
N ASN A 136 13.65 9.43 6.58
CA ASN A 136 13.15 10.57 7.35
C ASN A 136 14.30 11.41 7.94
N GLU A 137 15.48 11.34 7.29
CA GLU A 137 16.67 12.11 7.70
C GLU A 137 17.02 11.90 9.19
N LYS A 138 16.80 10.67 9.69
CA LYS A 138 17.00 10.29 11.11
C LYS A 138 16.10 11.02 12.11
N LEU A 139 15.02 11.64 11.62
CA LEU A 139 14.09 12.40 12.46
C LEU A 139 12.90 11.55 12.89
N GLY A 140 12.48 11.72 14.13
CA GLY A 140 11.28 11.14 14.68
C GLY A 140 11.27 9.61 14.72
N TYR A 141 10.09 9.03 14.91
CA TYR A 141 9.93 7.58 15.03
C TYR A 141 10.31 6.83 13.74
N LEU A 142 10.11 7.45 12.59
CA LEU A 142 10.55 6.87 11.32
C LEU A 142 12.08 6.88 11.22
N GLY A 143 12.70 7.99 11.59
CA GLY A 143 14.15 8.13 11.58
C GLY A 143 14.86 7.26 12.61
N ARG A 144 14.16 6.88 13.70
CA ARG A 144 14.67 5.95 14.70
C ARG A 144 14.37 4.49 14.37
N MET A 145 13.84 4.21 13.18
CA MET A 145 13.53 2.85 12.73
C MET A 145 12.47 2.14 13.60
N GLU A 146 11.53 2.89 14.16
CA GLU A 146 10.44 2.31 14.93
C GLU A 146 9.28 1.88 14.05
N ALA A 147 9.15 2.45 12.84
CA ALA A 147 8.05 2.19 11.93
C ALA A 147 8.45 2.44 10.48
N ILE A 148 7.62 1.96 9.56
CA ILE A 148 7.62 2.34 8.15
C ILE A 148 6.24 2.92 7.84
N GLU A 149 6.23 4.01 7.10
CA GLU A 149 5.04 4.75 6.71
C GLU A 149 4.92 4.78 5.19
N ALA A 150 3.69 4.74 4.69
CA ALA A 150 3.42 4.87 3.27
C ALA A 150 2.29 5.85 3.02
N GLN A 151 2.40 6.58 1.91
CA GLN A 151 1.37 7.48 1.41
C GLN A 151 1.10 7.14 -0.04
N ALA A 152 -0.14 7.23 -0.46
CA ALA A 152 -0.56 6.96 -1.83
C ALA A 152 -1.55 8.01 -2.31
N ALA A 153 -1.46 8.33 -3.59
CA ALA A 153 -2.46 9.12 -4.29
C ALA A 153 -2.87 8.35 -5.55
N VAL A 154 -4.16 8.32 -5.83
CA VAL A 154 -4.68 7.66 -7.02
C VAL A 154 -5.60 8.62 -7.77
N LEU A 155 -5.68 8.45 -9.08
CA LEU A 155 -6.68 9.09 -9.91
C LEU A 155 -7.58 8.01 -10.50
N LEU A 156 -8.88 8.18 -10.32
CA LEU A 156 -9.89 7.34 -10.95
C LEU A 156 -10.60 8.11 -12.06
N ILE A 157 -11.03 7.37 -13.07
CA ILE A 157 -11.86 7.91 -14.14
C ILE A 157 -13.06 6.99 -14.34
N LYS A 158 -14.17 7.58 -14.77
CA LYS A 158 -15.38 6.86 -15.11
C LYS A 158 -15.76 7.20 -16.55
N ALA A 159 -16.01 6.18 -17.31
CA ALA A 159 -16.41 6.36 -18.72
C ALA A 159 -17.79 7.03 -18.83
#